data_ee90d51940aaed2a9a8976e220a52fe7
#
_entry.id   ee90d51940aaed2a9a8976e220a52fe7
#
_cell.length_a   1.000
_cell.length_b   1.000
_cell.length_c   1.000
_cell.angle_alpha   90.00
_cell.angle_beta   90.00
_cell.angle_gamma   90.00
#
_symmetry.space_group_name_H-M   'P 1'
#
loop_
_entity.id
_entity.type
_entity.pdbx_description
1 polymer ?
#
loop_
_entity_poly.entity_id
_entity_poly.type
_entity_poly.pdbx_seq_one_letter_code
_entity_poly.pdbx_strand_id
1 'polypeptide(L)'
;MKTKAFGIISIIVLVLLLLVLGTAIAGAIAKSNLARHYPTPGQLVDVGGYKMHINCIGEGSPTVILEAGTGDFSLTWAYVQPEIAKDTRVCSYDRAGFGWSEASPYPRTGNMMVEELHTLLVNASVQGPYVLVGHSLGGLLTRVYAHKYPDEVAGMVMVDSAHEEIDIRLPKSAMKANLEMAGQLRMFALLSSTGIMALAPQYIPNPGLPDDAFAQYQAIMATTRGLETAIAEIIAGEKSFAEMRALHMASFGNMPLIVLSRGHWDVIPSLSDAENQQSWEVWQEIQSEQAALSSGAKQIIAEQSGHYIQLDQPGLVIEAIRDIVYVTSK
;
A
#
# COMPACT_ATOMS: atom_id res chain seq x y z
N MET A 1 -46.35 31.03 -19.32
CA MET A 1 -44.88 31.02 -19.11
C MET A 1 -44.39 29.87 -18.19
N LYS A 2 -45.02 29.61 -17.04
CA LYS A 2 -44.61 28.55 -16.06
C LYS A 2 -44.60 27.12 -16.64
N THR A 3 -45.59 26.76 -17.48
CA THR A 3 -45.70 25.43 -18.11
C THR A 3 -44.58 25.13 -19.15
N LYS A 4 -44.17 26.15 -19.93
CA LYS A 4 -43.05 26.00 -20.88
C LYS A 4 -41.71 25.86 -20.16
N ALA A 5 -41.49 26.61 -19.07
CA ALA A 5 -40.27 26.49 -18.26
C ALA A 5 -40.19 25.11 -17.60
N PHE A 6 -41.30 24.59 -17.09
CA PHE A 6 -41.34 23.23 -16.50
C PHE A 6 -41.00 22.15 -17.53
N GLY A 7 -41.53 22.25 -18.76
CA GLY A 7 -41.21 21.32 -19.85
C GLY A 7 -39.72 21.33 -20.24
N ILE A 8 -39.10 22.52 -20.29
CA ILE A 8 -37.68 22.67 -20.61
C ILE A 8 -36.80 22.04 -19.48
N ILE A 9 -37.14 22.32 -18.24
CA ILE A 9 -36.43 21.74 -17.08
C ILE A 9 -36.52 20.20 -17.10
N SER A 10 -37.70 19.64 -17.36
CA SER A 10 -37.91 18.20 -17.47
C SER A 10 -37.07 17.56 -18.58
N ILE A 11 -36.94 18.22 -19.73
CA ILE A 11 -36.09 17.75 -20.83
C ILE A 11 -34.63 17.80 -20.45
N ILE A 12 -34.17 18.88 -19.83
CA ILE A 12 -32.78 19.00 -19.36
C ILE A 12 -32.45 17.88 -18.35
N VAL A 13 -33.32 17.66 -17.37
CA VAL A 13 -33.14 16.57 -16.37
C VAL A 13 -33.09 15.21 -17.05
N LEU A 14 -34.00 14.94 -18.00
CA LEU A 14 -34.00 13.68 -18.73
C LEU A 14 -32.70 13.48 -19.54
N VAL A 15 -32.22 14.51 -20.22
CA VAL A 15 -30.95 14.47 -20.97
C VAL A 15 -29.77 14.19 -20.04
N LEU A 16 -29.71 14.86 -18.87
CA LEU A 16 -28.66 14.62 -17.87
C LEU A 16 -28.72 13.19 -17.34
N LEU A 17 -29.89 12.66 -17.05
CA LEU A 17 -30.06 11.26 -16.61
C LEU A 17 -29.60 10.26 -17.68
N LEU A 18 -29.94 10.53 -18.95
CA LEU A 18 -29.50 9.66 -20.06
C LEU A 18 -27.98 9.74 -20.27
N LEU A 19 -27.35 10.90 -20.08
CA LEU A 19 -25.90 11.03 -20.12
C LEU A 19 -25.23 10.27 -19.00
N VAL A 20 -25.73 10.39 -17.76
CA VAL A 20 -25.20 9.64 -16.60
C VAL A 20 -25.35 8.13 -16.82
N LEU A 21 -26.49 7.68 -17.29
CA LEU A 21 -26.72 6.27 -17.59
C LEU A 21 -25.80 5.78 -18.72
N GLY A 22 -25.64 6.57 -19.78
CA GLY A 22 -24.75 6.25 -20.90
C GLY A 22 -23.29 6.13 -20.47
N THR A 23 -22.80 7.07 -19.65
CA THR A 23 -21.43 7.00 -19.09
C THR A 23 -21.25 5.81 -18.15
N ALA A 24 -22.23 5.49 -17.32
CA ALA A 24 -22.16 4.34 -16.43
C ALA A 24 -22.10 3.00 -17.21
N ILE A 25 -22.91 2.86 -18.26
CA ILE A 25 -22.87 1.66 -19.11
C ILE A 25 -21.52 1.57 -19.85
N ALA A 26 -21.06 2.64 -20.47
CA ALA A 26 -19.80 2.68 -21.19
C ALA A 26 -18.63 2.40 -20.24
N GLY A 27 -18.65 2.98 -19.03
CA GLY A 27 -17.67 2.72 -17.98
C GLY A 27 -17.65 1.28 -17.50
N ALA A 28 -18.81 0.64 -17.33
CA ALA A 28 -18.91 -0.78 -16.98
C ALA A 28 -18.30 -1.69 -18.07
N ILE A 29 -18.55 -1.37 -19.33
CA ILE A 29 -17.94 -2.08 -20.48
C ILE A 29 -16.42 -1.88 -20.48
N ALA A 30 -15.95 -0.64 -20.29
CA ALA A 30 -14.52 -0.33 -20.23
C ALA A 30 -13.82 -1.09 -19.09
N LYS A 31 -14.39 -1.07 -17.88
CA LYS A 31 -13.89 -1.86 -16.72
C LYS A 31 -13.80 -3.36 -17.04
N SER A 32 -14.85 -3.92 -17.66
CA SER A 32 -14.86 -5.34 -18.07
C SER A 32 -13.78 -5.65 -19.10
N ASN A 33 -13.51 -4.73 -20.03
CA ASN A 33 -12.45 -4.89 -21.03
C ASN A 33 -11.06 -4.80 -20.40
N LEU A 34 -10.83 -3.85 -19.49
CA LEU A 34 -9.59 -3.71 -18.75
C LEU A 34 -9.29 -4.96 -17.93
N ALA A 35 -10.27 -5.48 -17.17
CA ALA A 35 -10.10 -6.71 -16.38
C ALA A 35 -9.76 -7.93 -17.23
N ARG A 36 -10.30 -8.01 -18.47
CA ARG A 36 -9.94 -9.08 -19.42
C ARG A 36 -8.55 -8.92 -20.02
N HIS A 37 -8.08 -7.69 -20.16
CA HIS A 37 -6.77 -7.38 -20.75
C HIS A 37 -5.63 -7.60 -19.75
N TYR A 38 -5.90 -7.41 -18.46
CA TYR A 38 -4.94 -7.57 -17.37
C TYR A 38 -5.46 -8.61 -16.35
N PRO A 39 -5.37 -9.91 -16.70
CA PRO A 39 -5.76 -10.99 -15.78
C PRO A 39 -4.90 -10.96 -14.52
N THR A 40 -5.45 -11.47 -13.43
CA THR A 40 -4.76 -11.59 -12.14
C THR A 40 -3.46 -12.38 -12.30
N PRO A 41 -2.28 -11.81 -12.03
CA PRO A 41 -1.05 -12.60 -11.94
C PRO A 41 -1.08 -13.47 -10.67
N GLY A 42 -0.33 -14.60 -10.67
CA GLY A 42 -0.30 -15.48 -9.48
C GLY A 42 -1.65 -16.12 -9.18
N GLN A 43 -2.12 -16.02 -7.94
CA GLN A 43 -3.33 -16.73 -7.49
C GLN A 43 -4.23 -15.88 -6.57
N LEU A 44 -5.51 -16.25 -6.52
CA LEU A 44 -6.49 -15.75 -5.56
C LEU A 44 -6.76 -16.83 -4.53
N VAL A 45 -6.48 -16.52 -3.26
CA VAL A 45 -6.52 -17.47 -2.13
C VAL A 45 -7.63 -17.06 -1.18
N ASP A 46 -8.50 -18.00 -0.79
CA ASP A 46 -9.53 -17.76 0.23
C ASP A 46 -8.91 -17.54 1.61
N VAL A 47 -9.30 -16.44 2.26
CA VAL A 47 -8.80 -16.06 3.58
C VAL A 47 -9.91 -16.00 4.64
N GLY A 48 -10.99 -16.71 4.40
CA GLY A 48 -12.14 -16.78 5.31
C GLY A 48 -13.43 -16.22 4.69
N GLY A 49 -13.74 -16.64 3.45
CA GLY A 49 -14.95 -16.29 2.72
C GLY A 49 -14.80 -15.13 1.74
N TYR A 50 -13.61 -14.62 1.55
CA TYR A 50 -13.21 -13.70 0.50
C TYR A 50 -11.77 -14.01 0.06
N LYS A 51 -11.39 -13.60 -1.16
CA LYS A 51 -10.12 -13.96 -1.76
C LYS A 51 -9.14 -12.81 -1.78
N MET A 52 -7.90 -13.10 -1.41
CA MET A 52 -6.78 -12.19 -1.56
C MET A 52 -5.81 -12.68 -2.63
N HIS A 53 -5.27 -11.73 -3.36
CA HIS A 53 -4.27 -11.94 -4.40
C HIS A 53 -2.87 -12.09 -3.79
N ILE A 54 -2.12 -13.07 -4.30
CA ILE A 54 -0.69 -13.23 -4.04
C ILE A 54 0.01 -13.72 -5.32
N ASN A 55 1.15 -13.10 -5.63
CA ASN A 55 1.99 -13.46 -6.76
C ASN A 55 3.41 -13.78 -6.28
N CYS A 56 3.74 -15.08 -6.27
CA CYS A 56 5.05 -15.57 -5.88
C CYS A 56 5.83 -15.99 -7.14
N ILE A 57 7.05 -15.49 -7.28
CA ILE A 57 7.97 -15.82 -8.36
C ILE A 57 9.35 -16.15 -7.78
N GLY A 58 10.21 -16.80 -8.58
CA GLY A 58 11.51 -17.31 -8.11
C GLY A 58 11.38 -18.54 -7.22
N GLU A 59 12.52 -19.11 -6.85
CA GLU A 59 12.64 -20.33 -6.05
C GLU A 59 13.74 -20.16 -5.00
N GLY A 60 13.63 -20.87 -3.88
CA GLY A 60 14.63 -20.82 -2.81
C GLY A 60 14.05 -20.42 -1.46
N SER A 61 14.93 -20.22 -0.48
CA SER A 61 14.63 -19.87 0.91
C SER A 61 15.74 -18.97 1.44
N PRO A 62 15.42 -17.98 2.31
CA PRO A 62 14.09 -17.65 2.83
C PRO A 62 13.16 -17.07 1.76
N THR A 63 11.84 -17.15 1.98
CA THR A 63 10.86 -16.47 1.11
C THR A 63 10.76 -15.00 1.49
N VAL A 64 10.88 -14.11 0.49
CA VAL A 64 10.68 -12.67 0.68
C VAL A 64 9.21 -12.32 0.52
N ILE A 65 8.63 -11.57 1.47
CA ILE A 65 7.25 -11.07 1.43
C ILE A 65 7.27 -9.55 1.31
N LEU A 66 6.66 -9.02 0.26
CA LEU A 66 6.61 -7.59 -0.04
C LEU A 66 5.27 -6.98 0.38
N GLU A 67 5.29 -6.12 1.40
CA GLU A 67 4.14 -5.43 1.98
C GLU A 67 4.11 -3.96 1.54
N ALA A 68 3.03 -3.55 0.89
CA ALA A 68 2.87 -2.20 0.35
C ALA A 68 2.43 -1.16 1.40
N GLY A 69 2.57 0.12 1.10
CA GLY A 69 2.13 1.25 1.93
C GLY A 69 0.61 1.46 1.93
N THR A 70 0.14 2.48 2.65
CA THR A 70 -1.28 2.87 2.66
C THR A 70 -1.77 3.22 1.26
N GLY A 71 -2.86 2.61 0.83
CA GLY A 71 -3.43 2.88 -0.49
C GLY A 71 -2.72 2.20 -1.66
N ASP A 72 -1.58 1.55 -1.40
CA ASP A 72 -0.76 0.87 -2.40
C ASP A 72 -1.04 -0.63 -2.44
N PHE A 73 -0.51 -1.28 -3.49
CA PHE A 73 -0.66 -2.71 -3.73
C PHE A 73 0.56 -3.27 -4.49
N SER A 74 0.56 -4.56 -4.78
CA SER A 74 1.71 -5.33 -5.30
C SER A 74 2.50 -4.66 -6.43
N LEU A 75 1.86 -3.87 -7.30
CA LEU A 75 2.54 -3.22 -8.42
C LEU A 75 3.58 -2.17 -8.01
N THR A 76 3.53 -1.63 -6.78
CA THR A 76 4.57 -0.70 -6.29
C THR A 76 5.95 -1.37 -6.14
N TRP A 77 5.99 -2.69 -6.19
CA TRP A 77 7.20 -3.50 -6.15
C TRP A 77 7.70 -3.95 -7.53
N ALA A 78 7.17 -3.37 -8.61
CA ALA A 78 7.44 -3.80 -9.99
C ALA A 78 8.93 -3.76 -10.38
N TYR A 79 9.74 -2.85 -9.81
CA TYR A 79 11.19 -2.83 -10.02
C TYR A 79 11.94 -3.81 -9.12
N VAL A 80 11.39 -4.15 -7.96
CA VAL A 80 12.09 -4.93 -6.92
C VAL A 80 11.82 -6.42 -7.07
N GLN A 81 10.56 -6.82 -7.21
CA GLN A 81 10.17 -8.22 -7.19
C GLN A 81 10.86 -9.07 -8.29
N PRO A 82 10.95 -8.63 -9.56
CA PRO A 82 11.61 -9.43 -10.61
C PRO A 82 13.12 -9.62 -10.36
N GLU A 83 13.76 -8.65 -9.71
CA GLU A 83 15.19 -8.72 -9.41
C GLU A 83 15.47 -9.69 -8.26
N ILE A 84 14.66 -9.66 -7.19
CA ILE A 84 14.80 -10.58 -6.06
C ILE A 84 14.43 -12.02 -6.45
N ALA A 85 13.52 -12.20 -7.39
CA ALA A 85 13.17 -13.52 -7.93
C ALA A 85 14.33 -14.29 -8.58
N LYS A 86 15.43 -13.59 -8.92
CA LYS A 86 16.65 -14.22 -9.45
C LYS A 86 17.48 -14.88 -8.35
N ASP A 87 17.27 -14.47 -7.09
CA ASP A 87 18.10 -14.89 -5.95
C ASP A 87 17.35 -15.84 -5.01
N THR A 88 16.05 -15.64 -4.82
CA THR A 88 15.20 -16.45 -3.93
C THR A 88 13.71 -16.34 -4.32
N ARG A 89 12.84 -17.10 -3.65
CA ARG A 89 11.40 -16.96 -3.81
C ARG A 89 10.94 -15.63 -3.21
N VAL A 90 10.14 -14.87 -3.97
CA VAL A 90 9.58 -13.58 -3.53
C VAL A 90 8.10 -13.50 -3.88
N CYS A 91 7.30 -13.07 -2.91
CA CYS A 91 5.86 -12.90 -3.04
C CYS A 91 5.48 -11.44 -2.80
N SER A 92 4.79 -10.83 -3.76
CA SER A 92 3.98 -9.63 -3.51
C SER A 92 2.53 -10.01 -3.39
N TYR A 93 1.74 -9.22 -2.67
CA TYR A 93 0.33 -9.48 -2.50
C TYR A 93 -0.47 -8.18 -2.41
N ASP A 94 -1.76 -8.27 -2.57
CA ASP A 94 -2.66 -7.15 -2.40
C ASP A 94 -3.46 -7.34 -1.11
N ARG A 95 -3.39 -6.38 -0.21
CA ARG A 95 -4.30 -6.37 0.95
C ARG A 95 -5.75 -6.38 0.47
N ALA A 96 -6.64 -6.97 1.28
CA ALA A 96 -8.05 -7.07 0.93
C ALA A 96 -8.63 -5.70 0.56
N GLY A 97 -9.26 -5.63 -0.62
CA GLY A 97 -9.83 -4.43 -1.23
C GLY A 97 -8.92 -3.71 -2.22
N PHE A 98 -7.62 -4.01 -2.27
CA PHE A 98 -6.70 -3.45 -3.26
C PHE A 98 -6.44 -4.40 -4.42
N GLY A 99 -5.87 -3.86 -5.49
CA GLY A 99 -5.41 -4.63 -6.62
C GLY A 99 -6.45 -5.62 -7.14
N TRP A 100 -6.07 -6.87 -7.16
CA TRP A 100 -6.93 -7.99 -7.55
C TRP A 100 -7.69 -8.63 -6.36
N SER A 101 -7.37 -8.26 -5.12
CA SER A 101 -8.04 -8.80 -3.93
C SER A 101 -9.49 -8.37 -3.81
N GLU A 102 -10.34 -9.24 -3.29
CA GLU A 102 -11.71 -8.91 -2.90
C GLU A 102 -11.72 -8.03 -1.64
N ALA A 103 -12.81 -7.29 -1.42
CA ALA A 103 -12.95 -6.47 -0.24
C ALA A 103 -13.13 -7.33 1.01
N SER A 104 -12.49 -6.95 2.12
CA SER A 104 -12.72 -7.56 3.42
C SER A 104 -14.07 -7.10 4.00
N PRO A 105 -14.82 -7.97 4.67
CA PRO A 105 -15.99 -7.59 5.46
C PRO A 105 -15.60 -6.97 6.81
N TYR A 106 -14.31 -6.97 7.16
CA TYR A 106 -13.80 -6.52 8.45
C TYR A 106 -13.18 -5.11 8.37
N PRO A 107 -13.09 -4.39 9.51
CA PRO A 107 -12.40 -3.10 9.57
C PRO A 107 -10.94 -3.22 9.13
N ARG A 108 -10.41 -2.17 8.47
CA ARG A 108 -9.03 -2.13 7.99
C ARG A 108 -8.05 -1.71 9.08
N THR A 109 -8.10 -2.36 10.26
CA THR A 109 -7.13 -2.13 11.33
C THR A 109 -5.85 -2.94 11.10
N GLY A 110 -4.72 -2.47 11.65
CA GLY A 110 -3.43 -3.12 11.46
C GLY A 110 -3.41 -4.57 11.93
N ASN A 111 -4.03 -4.87 13.06
CA ASN A 111 -4.14 -6.25 13.55
C ASN A 111 -4.88 -7.16 12.58
N MET A 112 -5.99 -6.68 12.01
CA MET A 112 -6.77 -7.45 11.03
C MET A 112 -5.96 -7.70 9.75
N MET A 113 -5.26 -6.68 9.24
CA MET A 113 -4.43 -6.81 8.04
C MET A 113 -3.29 -7.83 8.23
N VAL A 114 -2.68 -7.89 9.41
CA VAL A 114 -1.64 -8.88 9.74
C VAL A 114 -2.22 -10.29 9.85
N GLU A 115 -3.39 -10.47 10.41
CA GLU A 115 -4.07 -11.77 10.48
C GLU A 115 -4.49 -12.27 9.10
N GLU A 116 -4.96 -11.36 8.23
CA GLU A 116 -5.24 -11.66 6.83
C GLU A 116 -3.98 -12.11 6.08
N LEU A 117 -2.83 -11.43 6.27
CA LEU A 117 -1.56 -11.83 5.66
C LEU A 117 -1.13 -13.22 6.14
N HIS A 118 -1.14 -13.49 7.45
CA HIS A 118 -0.78 -14.80 7.96
C HIS A 118 -1.69 -15.89 7.38
N THR A 119 -3.01 -15.69 7.36
CA THR A 119 -3.97 -16.61 6.76
C THR A 119 -3.71 -16.82 5.26
N LEU A 120 -3.38 -15.74 4.54
CA LEU A 120 -3.03 -15.79 3.12
C LEU A 120 -1.80 -16.66 2.88
N LEU A 121 -0.72 -16.48 3.65
CA LEU A 121 0.52 -17.24 3.50
C LEU A 121 0.30 -18.73 3.80
N VAL A 122 -0.43 -19.05 4.87
CA VAL A 122 -0.78 -20.43 5.23
C VAL A 122 -1.61 -21.08 4.13
N ASN A 123 -2.69 -20.44 3.69
CA ASN A 123 -3.63 -21.00 2.71
C ASN A 123 -3.03 -21.06 1.30
N ALA A 124 -2.10 -20.17 0.98
CA ALA A 124 -1.31 -20.22 -0.27
C ALA A 124 -0.16 -21.23 -0.22
N SER A 125 0.04 -21.93 0.91
CA SER A 125 1.16 -22.86 1.15
C SER A 125 2.54 -22.20 0.88
N VAL A 126 2.69 -20.93 1.24
CA VAL A 126 3.96 -20.21 1.16
C VAL A 126 4.82 -20.65 2.36
N GLN A 127 5.96 -21.24 2.07
CA GLN A 127 6.85 -21.75 3.11
C GLN A 127 7.76 -20.66 3.65
N GLY A 128 7.87 -20.55 4.99
CA GLY A 128 8.90 -19.78 5.66
C GLY A 128 10.26 -20.52 5.75
N PRO A 129 11.26 -19.93 6.42
CA PRO A 129 11.15 -18.64 7.10
C PRO A 129 11.04 -17.46 6.14
N TYR A 130 10.46 -16.35 6.63
CA TYR A 130 10.23 -15.16 5.80
C TYR A 130 11.29 -14.07 6.04
N VAL A 131 11.65 -13.37 4.98
CA VAL A 131 12.21 -12.02 5.03
C VAL A 131 11.08 -11.05 4.71
N LEU A 132 10.66 -10.26 5.69
CA LEU A 132 9.57 -9.29 5.52
C LEU A 132 10.13 -7.96 5.03
N VAL A 133 9.53 -7.43 3.96
CA VAL A 133 9.91 -6.14 3.38
C VAL A 133 8.68 -5.25 3.35
N GLY A 134 8.70 -4.14 4.08
CA GLY A 134 7.52 -3.28 4.20
C GLY A 134 7.79 -1.81 3.94
N HIS A 135 6.97 -1.20 3.08
CA HIS A 135 6.98 0.23 2.81
C HIS A 135 5.95 0.96 3.65
N SER A 136 6.34 2.10 4.27
CA SER A 136 5.40 2.99 4.97
C SER A 136 4.57 2.23 6.03
N LEU A 137 3.23 2.25 5.94
CA LEU A 137 2.35 1.42 6.78
C LEU A 137 2.74 -0.06 6.72
N GLY A 138 3.12 -0.57 5.55
CA GLY A 138 3.58 -1.94 5.37
C GLY A 138 4.77 -2.30 6.26
N GLY A 139 5.70 -1.36 6.48
CA GLY A 139 6.81 -1.56 7.43
C GLY A 139 6.33 -1.73 8.87
N LEU A 140 5.32 -0.98 9.29
CA LEU A 140 4.70 -1.16 10.60
C LEU A 140 3.94 -2.49 10.68
N LEU A 141 3.22 -2.90 9.63
CA LEU A 141 2.54 -4.19 9.58
C LEU A 141 3.51 -5.37 9.66
N THR A 142 4.67 -5.29 8.98
CA THR A 142 5.72 -6.33 9.07
C THR A 142 6.31 -6.44 10.46
N ARG A 143 6.46 -5.33 11.21
CA ARG A 143 6.86 -5.35 12.62
C ARG A 143 5.82 -6.05 13.49
N VAL A 144 4.53 -5.77 13.29
CA VAL A 144 3.43 -6.44 14.00
C VAL A 144 3.40 -7.94 13.68
N TYR A 145 3.63 -8.30 12.41
CA TYR A 145 3.74 -9.70 12.01
C TYR A 145 4.89 -10.41 12.74
N ALA A 146 6.09 -9.82 12.71
CA ALA A 146 7.27 -10.38 13.38
C ALA A 146 7.08 -10.50 14.92
N HIS A 147 6.33 -9.58 15.53
CA HIS A 147 5.99 -9.66 16.95
C HIS A 147 5.00 -10.80 17.25
N LYS A 148 3.99 -11.01 16.37
CA LYS A 148 2.97 -12.07 16.56
C LYS A 148 3.47 -13.46 16.19
N TYR A 149 4.33 -13.56 15.17
CA TYR A 149 4.80 -14.83 14.59
C TYR A 149 6.35 -14.85 14.49
N PRO A 150 7.07 -14.70 15.63
CA PRO A 150 8.52 -14.52 15.62
C PRO A 150 9.27 -15.71 15.03
N ASP A 151 8.75 -16.92 15.16
CA ASP A 151 9.38 -18.14 14.66
C ASP A 151 9.30 -18.29 13.13
N GLU A 152 8.46 -17.47 12.49
CA GLU A 152 8.29 -17.48 11.02
C GLU A 152 9.21 -16.46 10.32
N VAL A 153 9.84 -15.53 11.06
CA VAL A 153 10.56 -14.38 10.48
C VAL A 153 12.05 -14.49 10.70
N ALA A 154 12.80 -14.57 9.59
CA ALA A 154 14.26 -14.64 9.62
C ALA A 154 14.92 -13.26 9.61
N GLY A 155 14.27 -12.24 9.03
CA GLY A 155 14.81 -10.88 8.95
C GLY A 155 13.83 -9.90 8.34
N MET A 156 14.16 -8.61 8.40
CA MET A 156 13.27 -7.54 7.89
C MET A 156 14.04 -6.46 7.13
N VAL A 157 13.36 -5.86 6.14
CA VAL A 157 13.75 -4.60 5.49
C VAL A 157 12.59 -3.62 5.63
N MET A 158 12.81 -2.54 6.34
CA MET A 158 11.85 -1.45 6.49
C MET A 158 12.18 -0.35 5.49
N VAL A 159 11.25 -0.06 4.60
CA VAL A 159 11.41 0.94 3.53
C VAL A 159 10.60 2.17 3.90
N ASP A 160 11.26 3.19 4.43
CA ASP A 160 10.68 4.42 4.93
C ASP A 160 9.42 4.19 5.77
N SER A 161 9.55 3.28 6.74
CA SER A 161 8.46 2.70 7.50
C SER A 161 7.75 3.71 8.42
N ALA A 162 6.43 3.60 8.52
CA ALA A 162 5.66 4.26 9.56
C ALA A 162 5.96 3.67 10.95
N HIS A 163 5.56 4.41 11.99
CA HIS A 163 5.73 4.04 13.39
C HIS A 163 4.39 4.14 14.11
N GLU A 164 4.18 3.33 15.15
CA GLU A 164 2.95 3.31 15.94
C GLU A 164 2.65 4.61 16.70
N GLU A 165 3.64 5.49 16.84
CA GLU A 165 3.48 6.79 17.51
C GLU A 165 3.35 7.97 16.55
N ILE A 166 3.26 7.72 15.24
CA ILE A 166 3.26 8.78 14.24
C ILE A 166 2.08 9.76 14.44
N ASP A 167 0.91 9.25 14.85
CA ASP A 167 -0.30 10.03 15.07
C ASP A 167 -0.23 10.97 16.30
N ILE A 168 0.65 10.67 17.27
CA ILE A 168 0.83 11.47 18.48
C ILE A 168 2.09 12.34 18.43
N ARG A 169 3.05 12.04 17.55
CA ARG A 169 4.33 12.78 17.41
C ARG A 169 4.30 13.84 16.31
N LEU A 170 3.61 13.56 15.19
CA LEU A 170 3.46 14.55 14.12
C LEU A 170 2.56 15.72 14.55
N PRO A 171 2.75 16.91 13.94
CA PRO A 171 1.82 18.03 14.11
C PRO A 171 0.37 17.60 13.81
N LYS A 172 -0.58 18.11 14.59
CA LYS A 172 -2.01 17.79 14.36
C LYS A 172 -2.51 18.20 12.97
N SER A 173 -1.90 19.23 12.39
CA SER A 173 -2.15 19.66 11.02
C SER A 173 -1.76 18.58 9.98
N ALA A 174 -0.67 17.83 10.19
CA ALA A 174 -0.27 16.72 9.33
C ALA A 174 -1.30 15.57 9.40
N MET A 175 -1.79 15.24 10.60
CA MET A 175 -2.86 14.24 10.75
C MET A 175 -4.17 14.71 10.12
N LYS A 176 -4.48 16.02 10.22
CA LYS A 176 -5.65 16.60 9.54
C LYS A 176 -5.50 16.51 8.02
N ALA A 177 -4.30 16.76 7.47
CA ALA A 177 -4.04 16.64 6.03
C ALA A 177 -4.34 15.22 5.52
N ASN A 178 -4.03 14.17 6.28
CA ASN A 178 -4.38 12.78 5.94
C ASN A 178 -5.92 12.58 5.88
N LEU A 179 -6.67 13.17 6.79
CA LEU A 179 -8.14 13.09 6.75
C LEU A 179 -8.74 13.90 5.60
N GLU A 180 -8.14 15.03 5.24
CA GLU A 180 -8.51 15.81 4.06
C GLU A 180 -8.25 15.02 2.77
N MET A 181 -7.13 14.28 2.70
CA MET A 181 -6.85 13.35 1.61
C MET A 181 -7.94 12.27 1.49
N ALA A 182 -8.40 11.69 2.61
CA ALA A 182 -9.53 10.76 2.57
C ALA A 182 -10.81 11.40 1.99
N GLY A 183 -11.05 12.69 2.28
CA GLY A 183 -12.13 13.47 1.68
C GLY A 183 -11.99 13.63 0.16
N GLN A 184 -10.78 13.90 -0.34
CA GLN A 184 -10.48 13.97 -1.77
C GLN A 184 -10.65 12.59 -2.45
N LEU A 185 -10.18 11.53 -1.84
CA LEU A 185 -10.36 10.16 -2.34
C LEU A 185 -11.84 9.78 -2.46
N ARG A 186 -12.71 10.23 -1.54
CA ARG A 186 -14.17 10.05 -1.66
C ARG A 186 -14.75 10.71 -2.91
N MET A 187 -14.27 11.90 -3.27
CA MET A 187 -14.68 12.57 -4.50
C MET A 187 -14.23 11.76 -5.73
N PHE A 188 -12.99 11.27 -5.73
CA PHE A 188 -12.51 10.40 -6.81
C PHE A 188 -13.29 9.08 -6.88
N ALA A 189 -13.63 8.46 -5.75
CA ALA A 189 -14.44 7.25 -5.71
C ALA A 189 -15.83 7.49 -6.30
N LEU A 190 -16.45 8.63 -6.00
CA LEU A 190 -17.74 9.03 -6.60
C LEU A 190 -17.63 9.18 -8.11
N LEU A 191 -16.60 9.85 -8.63
CA LEU A 191 -16.36 9.96 -10.07
C LEU A 191 -16.10 8.60 -10.71
N SER A 192 -15.28 7.74 -10.06
CA SER A 192 -14.99 6.40 -10.56
C SER A 192 -16.23 5.50 -10.59
N SER A 193 -17.20 5.70 -9.66
CA SER A 193 -18.45 4.94 -9.64
C SER A 193 -19.30 5.16 -10.90
N THR A 194 -19.21 6.36 -11.51
CA THR A 194 -19.88 6.67 -12.79
C THR A 194 -19.22 5.98 -14.00
N GLY A 195 -18.04 5.38 -13.83
CA GLY A 195 -17.26 4.78 -14.91
C GLY A 195 -16.41 5.75 -15.72
N ILE A 196 -16.45 7.06 -15.42
CA ILE A 196 -15.73 8.06 -16.20
C ILE A 196 -14.21 7.85 -16.19
N MET A 197 -13.66 7.38 -15.07
CA MET A 197 -12.23 7.07 -14.96
C MET A 197 -11.80 5.90 -15.85
N ALA A 198 -12.69 4.92 -16.04
CA ALA A 198 -12.42 3.80 -16.95
C ALA A 198 -12.50 4.20 -18.43
N LEU A 199 -13.20 5.28 -18.77
CA LEU A 199 -13.27 5.82 -20.12
C LEU A 199 -12.06 6.70 -20.47
N ALA A 200 -11.35 7.20 -19.45
CA ALA A 200 -10.23 8.13 -19.62
C ALA A 200 -9.04 7.76 -18.71
N PRO A 201 -8.52 6.50 -18.76
CA PRO A 201 -7.45 6.05 -17.85
C PRO A 201 -6.15 6.83 -18.02
N GLN A 202 -5.94 7.50 -19.16
CA GLN A 202 -4.76 8.34 -19.42
C GLN A 202 -4.64 9.55 -18.47
N TYR A 203 -5.70 9.90 -17.73
CA TYR A 203 -5.65 10.94 -16.70
C TYR A 203 -5.26 10.42 -15.31
N ILE A 204 -5.08 9.11 -15.14
CA ILE A 204 -4.50 8.53 -13.93
C ILE A 204 -2.99 8.74 -14.01
N PRO A 205 -2.38 9.50 -13.08
CA PRO A 205 -0.95 9.79 -13.14
C PRO A 205 -0.12 8.53 -12.87
N ASN A 206 1.06 8.45 -13.50
CA ASN A 206 2.05 7.42 -13.16
C ASN A 206 2.75 7.79 -11.86
N PRO A 207 2.70 6.96 -10.80
CA PRO A 207 3.44 7.20 -9.57
C PRO A 207 4.96 6.88 -9.67
N GLY A 208 5.47 6.59 -10.85
CA GLY A 208 6.87 6.18 -11.08
C GLY A 208 7.03 4.70 -11.46
N LEU A 209 5.93 4.02 -11.82
CA LEU A 209 5.96 2.61 -12.24
C LEU A 209 6.53 2.45 -13.66
N PRO A 210 7.16 1.29 -13.99
CA PRO A 210 7.49 0.95 -15.35
C PRO A 210 6.22 0.79 -16.21
N ASP A 211 6.34 1.03 -17.52
CA ASP A 211 5.20 1.14 -18.44
C ASP A 211 4.21 -0.03 -18.35
N ASP A 212 4.72 -1.26 -18.28
CA ASP A 212 3.88 -2.46 -18.22
C ASP A 212 3.07 -2.54 -16.91
N ALA A 213 3.68 -2.18 -15.80
CA ALA A 213 3.02 -2.13 -14.49
C ALA A 213 2.07 -0.94 -14.42
N PHE A 214 2.42 0.19 -15.01
CA PHE A 214 1.58 1.37 -15.05
C PHE A 214 0.28 1.14 -15.83
N ALA A 215 0.32 0.43 -16.95
CA ALA A 215 -0.88 0.07 -17.69
C ALA A 215 -1.86 -0.79 -16.85
N GLN A 216 -1.32 -1.74 -16.07
CA GLN A 216 -2.11 -2.54 -15.11
C GLN A 216 -2.65 -1.67 -13.96
N TYR A 217 -1.81 -0.78 -13.43
CA TYR A 217 -2.18 0.16 -12.37
C TYR A 217 -3.36 1.04 -12.80
N GLN A 218 -3.32 1.63 -14.00
CA GLN A 218 -4.43 2.41 -14.56
C GLN A 218 -5.73 1.60 -14.64
N ALA A 219 -5.66 0.34 -15.05
CA ALA A 219 -6.81 -0.54 -15.14
C ALA A 219 -7.47 -0.79 -13.76
N ILE A 220 -6.65 -1.00 -12.73
CA ILE A 220 -7.10 -1.23 -11.35
C ILE A 220 -7.65 0.05 -10.74
N MET A 221 -6.93 1.18 -10.87
CA MET A 221 -7.32 2.47 -10.32
C MET A 221 -8.57 3.07 -10.98
N ALA A 222 -8.95 2.60 -12.16
CA ALA A 222 -10.24 2.92 -12.78
C ALA A 222 -11.45 2.32 -12.03
N THR A 223 -11.22 1.48 -11.01
CA THR A 223 -12.26 0.92 -10.13
C THR A 223 -12.40 1.71 -8.84
N THR A 224 -13.54 1.59 -8.14
CA THR A 224 -13.77 2.31 -6.88
C THR A 224 -13.19 1.60 -5.65
N ARG A 225 -13.04 0.28 -5.72
CA ARG A 225 -12.73 -0.57 -4.56
C ARG A 225 -11.43 -0.18 -3.85
N GLY A 226 -10.35 0.03 -4.58
CA GLY A 226 -9.07 0.45 -4.00
C GLY A 226 -9.18 1.81 -3.28
N LEU A 227 -9.91 2.77 -3.86
CA LEU A 227 -10.14 4.08 -3.25
C LEU A 227 -10.94 3.97 -1.95
N GLU A 228 -12.01 3.16 -1.93
CA GLU A 228 -12.83 2.92 -0.74
C GLU A 228 -12.00 2.26 0.38
N THR A 229 -11.12 1.33 0.02
CA THR A 229 -10.23 0.65 0.96
C THR A 229 -9.16 1.60 1.50
N ALA A 230 -8.53 2.44 0.66
CA ALA A 230 -7.58 3.46 1.10
C ALA A 230 -8.23 4.44 2.11
N ILE A 231 -9.45 4.88 1.84
CA ILE A 231 -10.23 5.70 2.78
C ILE A 231 -10.45 4.94 4.10
N ALA A 232 -10.79 3.67 4.05
CA ALA A 232 -11.03 2.84 5.23
C ALA A 232 -9.73 2.64 6.05
N GLU A 233 -8.56 2.45 5.43
CA GLU A 233 -7.26 2.39 6.10
C GLU A 233 -6.92 3.72 6.79
N ILE A 234 -7.11 4.86 6.10
CA ILE A 234 -6.85 6.19 6.68
C ILE A 234 -7.76 6.44 7.90
N ILE A 235 -9.06 6.14 7.79
CA ILE A 235 -10.02 6.32 8.88
C ILE A 235 -9.72 5.38 10.07
N ALA A 236 -9.27 4.16 9.79
CA ALA A 236 -8.90 3.20 10.82
C ALA A 236 -7.52 3.50 11.45
N GLY A 237 -6.76 4.46 10.90
CA GLY A 237 -5.37 4.74 11.28
C GLY A 237 -5.18 4.98 12.77
N GLU A 238 -5.94 5.89 13.39
CA GLU A 238 -5.85 6.20 14.82
C GLU A 238 -6.03 4.93 15.68
N LYS A 239 -7.07 4.13 15.37
CA LYS A 239 -7.30 2.86 16.06
C LYS A 239 -6.16 1.87 15.82
N SER A 240 -5.67 1.77 14.60
CA SER A 240 -4.56 0.89 14.24
C SER A 240 -3.30 1.24 15.01
N PHE A 241 -2.91 2.51 15.05
CA PHE A 241 -1.73 2.96 15.79
C PHE A 241 -1.88 2.71 17.31
N ALA A 242 -3.08 2.95 17.87
CA ALA A 242 -3.34 2.66 19.29
C ALA A 242 -3.23 1.15 19.60
N GLU A 243 -3.78 0.28 18.76
CA GLU A 243 -3.64 -1.17 18.88
C GLU A 243 -2.17 -1.62 18.80
N MET A 244 -1.38 -1.03 17.90
CA MET A 244 0.03 -1.36 17.72
C MET A 244 0.91 -0.86 18.88
N ARG A 245 0.64 0.34 19.42
CA ARG A 245 1.32 0.82 20.63
C ARG A 245 1.10 -0.13 21.82
N ALA A 246 -0.10 -0.68 21.95
CA ALA A 246 -0.43 -1.62 23.02
C ALA A 246 0.35 -2.95 22.95
N LEU A 247 0.98 -3.28 21.82
CA LEU A 247 1.84 -4.47 21.69
C LEU A 247 3.21 -4.29 22.34
N HIS A 248 3.65 -3.06 22.65
CA HIS A 248 4.94 -2.77 23.28
C HIS A 248 6.13 -3.46 22.58
N MET A 249 6.23 -3.30 21.26
CA MET A 249 7.26 -3.90 20.41
C MET A 249 8.64 -3.28 20.66
N ALA A 250 9.27 -3.62 21.77
CA ALA A 250 10.47 -2.94 22.26
C ALA A 250 11.78 -3.42 21.59
N SER A 251 11.84 -4.67 21.10
CA SER A 251 13.06 -5.22 20.51
C SER A 251 12.77 -6.51 19.72
N PHE A 252 13.54 -6.71 18.65
CA PHE A 252 13.63 -7.97 17.91
C PHE A 252 14.94 -8.72 18.17
N GLY A 253 15.64 -8.39 19.28
CA GLY A 253 16.88 -9.06 19.67
C GLY A 253 17.99 -8.84 18.65
N ASN A 254 18.49 -9.92 18.06
CA ASN A 254 19.55 -9.91 17.05
C ASN A 254 19.03 -10.22 15.62
N MET A 255 17.73 -10.15 15.39
CA MET A 255 17.16 -10.38 14.06
C MET A 255 17.82 -9.46 13.02
N PRO A 256 18.28 -9.96 11.87
CA PRO A 256 18.78 -9.14 10.79
C PRO A 256 17.73 -8.11 10.34
N LEU A 257 18.09 -6.82 10.37
CA LEU A 257 17.21 -5.71 10.10
C LEU A 257 17.94 -4.62 9.30
N ILE A 258 17.35 -4.15 8.20
CA ILE A 258 17.81 -2.96 7.50
C ILE A 258 16.66 -1.96 7.45
N VAL A 259 16.93 -0.71 7.84
CA VAL A 259 16.01 0.42 7.75
C VAL A 259 16.52 1.34 6.63
N LEU A 260 15.75 1.46 5.57
CA LEU A 260 15.96 2.42 4.50
C LEU A 260 15.13 3.66 4.81
N SER A 261 15.77 4.81 4.91
CA SER A 261 15.13 6.10 5.21
C SER A 261 15.24 7.03 4.02
N ARG A 262 14.18 7.79 3.72
CA ARG A 262 14.22 8.83 2.68
C ARG A 262 15.31 9.88 2.95
N GLY A 263 15.88 10.45 1.89
CA GLY A 263 16.89 11.52 1.98
C GLY A 263 16.32 12.93 2.06
N HIS A 264 15.07 13.11 1.62
CA HIS A 264 14.39 14.40 1.68
C HIS A 264 12.91 14.27 2.03
N TRP A 265 12.35 15.35 2.57
CA TRP A 265 10.94 15.43 2.92
C TRP A 265 10.09 15.90 1.74
N ASP A 266 8.98 15.21 1.51
CA ASP A 266 7.97 15.64 0.56
C ASP A 266 7.08 16.71 1.24
N VAL A 267 7.24 17.97 0.83
CA VAL A 267 6.53 19.10 1.44
C VAL A 267 5.01 18.89 1.32
N ILE A 268 4.32 18.97 2.45
CA ILE A 268 2.86 18.93 2.51
C ILE A 268 2.33 20.37 2.36
N PRO A 269 1.66 20.69 1.23
CA PRO A 269 1.31 22.09 0.91
C PRO A 269 0.35 22.76 1.90
N SER A 270 -0.42 21.98 2.65
CA SER A 270 -1.37 22.50 3.65
C SER A 270 -0.72 22.80 5.00
N LEU A 271 0.57 22.46 5.20
CA LEU A 271 1.34 22.74 6.40
C LEU A 271 2.22 24.01 6.19
N SER A 272 2.49 24.72 7.28
CA SER A 272 3.51 25.76 7.30
C SER A 272 4.91 25.16 7.17
N ASP A 273 5.90 25.98 6.80
CA ASP A 273 7.30 25.56 6.71
C ASP A 273 7.81 24.98 8.04
N ALA A 274 7.44 25.59 9.17
CA ALA A 274 7.81 25.09 10.50
C ALA A 274 7.19 23.73 10.82
N GLU A 275 5.94 23.48 10.43
CA GLU A 275 5.28 22.18 10.63
C GLU A 275 5.85 21.12 9.68
N ASN A 276 6.20 21.48 8.45
CA ASN A 276 6.90 20.58 7.54
C ASN A 276 8.28 20.22 8.10
N GLN A 277 9.04 21.19 8.62
CA GLN A 277 10.33 20.94 9.25
C GLN A 277 10.21 20.04 10.49
N GLN A 278 9.24 20.31 11.38
CA GLN A 278 8.96 19.46 12.54
C GLN A 278 8.58 18.04 12.11
N SER A 279 7.77 17.90 11.07
CA SER A 279 7.37 16.59 10.54
C SER A 279 8.56 15.80 10.03
N TRP A 280 9.50 16.48 9.35
CA TRP A 280 10.75 15.90 8.89
C TRP A 280 11.63 15.41 10.04
N GLU A 281 11.84 16.25 11.07
CA GLU A 281 12.63 15.90 12.26
C GLU A 281 12.06 14.67 12.98
N VAL A 282 10.73 14.65 13.23
CA VAL A 282 10.04 13.51 13.83
C VAL A 282 10.20 12.25 12.97
N TRP A 283 10.12 12.38 11.64
CA TRP A 283 10.28 11.23 10.76
C TRP A 283 11.68 10.64 10.83
N GLN A 284 12.73 11.47 10.86
CA GLN A 284 14.12 11.02 11.01
C GLN A 284 14.36 10.31 12.36
N GLU A 285 13.81 10.87 13.45
CA GLU A 285 13.86 10.23 14.78
C GLU A 285 13.23 8.83 14.75
N ILE A 286 12.03 8.72 14.20
CA ILE A 286 11.31 7.45 14.06
C ILE A 286 12.13 6.41 13.28
N GLN A 287 12.79 6.79 12.19
CA GLN A 287 13.63 5.86 11.42
C GLN A 287 14.83 5.37 12.24
N SER A 288 15.45 6.25 13.02
CA SER A 288 16.55 5.89 13.89
C SER A 288 16.12 4.98 15.05
N GLU A 289 14.96 5.22 15.63
CA GLU A 289 14.36 4.36 16.68
C GLU A 289 14.04 2.97 16.13
N GLN A 290 13.55 2.87 14.91
CA GLN A 290 13.30 1.58 14.26
C GLN A 290 14.60 0.80 14.02
N ALA A 291 15.70 1.47 13.68
CA ALA A 291 17.00 0.83 13.58
C ALA A 291 17.51 0.33 14.94
N ALA A 292 17.12 0.95 16.04
CA ALA A 292 17.50 0.49 17.39
C ALA A 292 16.72 -0.76 17.88
N LEU A 293 15.69 -1.20 17.14
CA LEU A 293 14.90 -2.40 17.52
C LEU A 293 15.67 -3.71 17.40
N SER A 294 16.80 -3.75 16.70
CA SER A 294 17.67 -4.92 16.62
C SER A 294 19.12 -4.54 16.80
N SER A 295 19.87 -5.34 17.56
CA SER A 295 21.31 -5.13 17.75
C SER A 295 22.15 -5.32 16.49
N GLY A 296 21.61 -6.02 15.49
CA GLY A 296 22.23 -6.25 14.18
C GLY A 296 21.72 -5.31 13.08
N ALA A 297 20.94 -4.29 13.43
CA ALA A 297 20.32 -3.42 12.44
C ALA A 297 21.34 -2.47 11.77
N LYS A 298 21.03 -2.12 10.52
CA LYS A 298 21.69 -1.06 9.77
C LYS A 298 20.64 -0.04 9.32
N GLN A 299 20.96 1.25 9.38
CA GLN A 299 20.18 2.29 8.73
C GLN A 299 20.94 2.81 7.51
N ILE A 300 20.24 2.96 6.39
CA ILE A 300 20.77 3.48 5.13
C ILE A 300 19.87 4.62 4.66
N ILE A 301 20.45 5.77 4.35
CA ILE A 301 19.71 6.91 3.86
C ILE A 301 19.70 6.88 2.33
N ALA A 302 18.52 6.90 1.74
CA ALA A 302 18.30 6.99 0.29
C ALA A 302 18.34 8.48 -0.12
N GLU A 303 19.54 9.01 -0.30
CA GLU A 303 19.82 10.45 -0.46
C GLU A 303 19.03 11.12 -1.61
N GLN A 304 18.66 10.36 -2.64
CA GLN A 304 17.99 10.86 -3.84
C GLN A 304 16.50 10.45 -3.88
N SER A 305 15.93 10.02 -2.76
CA SER A 305 14.55 9.55 -2.69
C SER A 305 13.71 10.32 -1.68
N GLY A 306 12.46 10.56 -2.06
CA GLY A 306 11.37 10.86 -1.15
C GLY A 306 10.82 9.58 -0.51
N HIS A 307 9.51 9.58 -0.26
CA HIS A 307 8.84 8.47 0.45
C HIS A 307 8.87 7.12 -0.28
N TYR A 308 8.92 7.10 -1.61
CA TYR A 308 8.81 5.89 -2.42
C TYR A 308 10.18 5.36 -2.86
N ILE A 309 11.03 4.95 -1.89
CA ILE A 309 12.40 4.48 -2.17
C ILE A 309 12.41 3.32 -3.16
N GLN A 310 11.42 2.42 -3.13
CA GLN A 310 11.27 1.30 -4.05
C GLN A 310 10.98 1.72 -5.49
N LEU A 311 10.56 2.96 -5.72
CA LEU A 311 10.36 3.53 -7.06
C LEU A 311 11.51 4.46 -7.47
N ASP A 312 11.98 5.30 -6.55
CA ASP A 312 13.01 6.32 -6.83
C ASP A 312 14.42 5.73 -6.89
N GLN A 313 14.74 4.83 -5.93
CA GLN A 313 16.04 4.17 -5.79
C GLN A 313 15.89 2.65 -5.56
N PRO A 314 15.24 1.90 -6.49
CA PRO A 314 14.96 0.48 -6.31
C PRO A 314 16.21 -0.36 -6.06
N GLY A 315 17.37 0.06 -6.58
CA GLY A 315 18.65 -0.61 -6.35
C GLY A 315 19.02 -0.74 -4.87
N LEU A 316 18.78 0.31 -4.06
CA LEU A 316 19.04 0.26 -2.61
C LEU A 316 18.14 -0.75 -1.91
N VAL A 317 16.87 -0.83 -2.31
CA VAL A 317 15.92 -1.79 -1.74
C VAL A 317 16.32 -3.23 -2.10
N ILE A 318 16.71 -3.45 -3.37
CA ILE A 318 17.17 -4.75 -3.85
C ILE A 318 18.43 -5.21 -3.10
N GLU A 319 19.42 -4.33 -2.94
CA GLU A 319 20.64 -4.63 -2.18
C GLU A 319 20.34 -4.95 -0.71
N ALA A 320 19.50 -4.15 -0.06
CA ALA A 320 19.10 -4.41 1.32
C ALA A 320 18.41 -5.76 1.50
N ILE A 321 17.52 -6.14 0.58
CA ILE A 321 16.85 -7.45 0.59
C ILE A 321 17.89 -8.56 0.39
N ARG A 322 18.80 -8.42 -0.56
CA ARG A 322 19.87 -9.39 -0.82
C ARG A 322 20.77 -9.60 0.39
N ASP A 323 21.15 -8.53 1.07
CA ASP A 323 21.94 -8.58 2.31
C ASP A 323 21.23 -9.41 3.38
N ILE A 324 19.94 -9.16 3.62
CA ILE A 324 19.15 -9.93 4.60
C ILE A 324 19.01 -11.39 4.18
N VAL A 325 18.65 -11.65 2.92
CA VAL A 325 18.54 -13.02 2.38
C VAL A 325 19.87 -13.77 2.55
N TYR A 326 21.00 -13.15 2.24
CA TYR A 326 22.32 -13.78 2.35
C TYR A 326 22.68 -14.18 3.79
N VAL A 327 22.38 -13.33 4.77
CA VAL A 327 22.71 -13.64 6.19
C VAL A 327 21.74 -14.65 6.81
N THR A 328 20.52 -14.76 6.27
CA THR A 328 19.47 -15.65 6.78
C THR A 328 19.39 -17.00 6.06
N SER A 329 20.10 -17.17 4.96
CA SER A 329 20.23 -18.46 4.22
C SER A 329 21.30 -19.38 4.76
N LYS A 330 22.08 -18.94 5.75
CA LYS A 330 23.17 -19.70 6.40
C LYS A 330 22.66 -20.45 7.60
#